data_6d377db75f42c38ae60c55346d7235fd
#
_entry.id   6d377db75f42c38ae60c55346d7235fd
#
_cell.length_a   1.000
_cell.length_b   1.000
_cell.length_c   1.000
_cell.angle_alpha   90.00
_cell.angle_beta   90.00
_cell.angle_gamma   90.00
#
_symmetry.space_group_name_H-M   'P 1'
#
loop_
_entity.id
_entity.type
_entity.pdbx_description
1 polymer ?
#
loop_
_entity_poly.entity_id
_entity_poly.type
_entity_poly.pdbx_seq_one_letter_code
_entity_poly.pdbx_strand_id
1 'polypeptide(L)'
;MKTVIIGGIAGGLSAASQIKREDHDAQVIVLEKSGDVSYAACGMPYNLFYKDKPIEDLHALSLDAIRNERGIDYRLYHEAVVIDPVRKEVTVVDHELSREYRESYDYLVYATGNQPNRLTLPGFDDADVFYFKTLDDTRLVKNIIYEKSPSNALLVGSGYTNLELVDVLYNMKITPIILEKSATILPSFAEEVRAKVLEKLEEKGIKLHTNVDITEKQGSVVRTTTGDFEAGMVVVSIGVKPNTALFSAAGGELGVGGAVKVDRFLRTNLPDVFAAGDCAEHYVRQLGRNGYMPLGPVANKQGRLVGSNIVNNNAMKMFYGIDQTAVFKFFDLTVATTGLNERQLQEAGTNYVKTFVDTPTRGAFPGGGTMRVLLLCEKGTGLLLGGQMIGQDVVAKRLDVLATAIYKQMTVFELAELDLSYSPLYSPVWDPLLIAANKTTKEV
;
A
#
# COMPACT_ATOMS: atom_id res chain seq x y z
N MET A 1 -7.21 -19.05 26.31
CA MET A 1 -6.50 -19.05 25.04
C MET A 1 -5.50 -17.92 25.03
N LYS A 2 -4.24 -18.21 24.68
CA LYS A 2 -3.16 -17.22 24.61
C LYS A 2 -2.68 -17.04 23.16
N THR A 3 -2.77 -15.83 22.65
CA THR A 3 -2.30 -15.50 21.29
C THR A 3 -1.14 -14.51 21.35
N VAL A 4 -0.03 -14.86 20.71
CA VAL A 4 1.10 -13.96 20.50
C VAL A 4 1.05 -13.43 19.07
N ILE A 5 1.26 -12.13 18.89
CA ILE A 5 1.21 -11.43 17.60
C ILE A 5 2.54 -10.71 17.39
N ILE A 6 3.24 -11.04 16.31
CA ILE A 6 4.51 -10.39 15.95
C ILE A 6 4.24 -9.29 14.95
N GLY A 7 4.44 -8.04 15.36
CA GLY A 7 4.12 -6.82 14.61
C GLY A 7 2.75 -6.25 14.97
N GLY A 8 2.73 -4.99 15.41
CA GLY A 8 1.58 -4.32 16.01
C GLY A 8 0.87 -3.28 15.14
N ILE A 9 1.29 -3.04 13.90
CA ILE A 9 0.76 -1.92 13.13
C ILE A 9 -0.64 -2.25 12.56
N ALA A 10 -0.78 -2.54 11.30
CA ALA A 10 -2.11 -2.68 10.66
C ALA A 10 -2.73 -4.08 10.89
N GLY A 11 -2.09 -5.13 10.36
CA GLY A 11 -2.59 -6.50 10.42
C GLY A 11 -2.64 -7.04 11.84
N GLY A 12 -1.54 -6.85 12.59
CA GLY A 12 -1.42 -7.39 13.95
C GLY A 12 -2.39 -6.75 14.94
N LEU A 13 -2.48 -5.41 14.99
CA LEU A 13 -3.44 -4.75 15.90
C LEU A 13 -4.89 -5.03 15.50
N SER A 14 -5.17 -5.22 14.19
CA SER A 14 -6.50 -5.62 13.73
C SER A 14 -6.86 -7.04 14.21
N ALA A 15 -5.89 -7.97 14.20
CA ALA A 15 -6.07 -9.32 14.74
C ALA A 15 -6.29 -9.28 16.26
N ALA A 16 -5.41 -8.59 17.00
CA ALA A 16 -5.52 -8.41 18.44
C ALA A 16 -6.88 -7.84 18.86
N SER A 17 -7.29 -6.74 18.22
CA SER A 17 -8.56 -6.09 18.50
C SER A 17 -9.77 -6.96 18.18
N GLN A 18 -9.68 -7.80 17.14
CA GLN A 18 -10.76 -8.70 16.78
C GLN A 18 -10.88 -9.86 17.78
N ILE A 19 -9.75 -10.44 18.20
CA ILE A 19 -9.74 -11.47 19.26
C ILE A 19 -10.41 -10.94 20.53
N LYS A 20 -9.97 -9.78 21.02
CA LYS A 20 -10.54 -9.16 22.23
C LYS A 20 -12.00 -8.76 22.11
N ARG A 21 -12.49 -8.48 20.91
CA ARG A 21 -13.91 -8.18 20.64
C ARG A 21 -14.78 -9.43 20.72
N GLU A 22 -14.28 -10.58 20.30
CA GLU A 22 -15.03 -11.85 20.26
C GLU A 22 -14.79 -12.71 21.51
N ASP A 23 -13.63 -12.55 22.17
CA ASP A 23 -13.27 -13.24 23.42
C ASP A 23 -12.52 -12.25 24.34
N HIS A 24 -13.25 -11.63 25.27
CA HIS A 24 -12.69 -10.67 26.22
C HIS A 24 -11.68 -11.28 27.18
N ASP A 25 -11.78 -12.59 27.47
CA ASP A 25 -10.92 -13.30 28.42
C ASP A 25 -9.64 -13.85 27.75
N ALA A 26 -9.56 -13.80 26.43
CA ALA A 26 -8.36 -14.20 25.70
C ALA A 26 -7.14 -13.36 26.11
N GLN A 27 -6.04 -14.03 26.39
CA GLN A 27 -4.75 -13.36 26.59
C GLN A 27 -4.16 -13.02 25.21
N VAL A 28 -3.98 -11.74 24.94
CA VAL A 28 -3.45 -11.25 23.67
C VAL A 28 -2.20 -10.41 23.91
N ILE A 29 -1.07 -10.87 23.39
CA ILE A 29 0.23 -10.21 23.51
C ILE A 29 0.66 -9.76 22.12
N VAL A 30 0.96 -8.47 21.95
CA VAL A 30 1.50 -7.92 20.73
C VAL A 30 2.94 -7.50 20.97
N LEU A 31 3.85 -8.04 20.16
CA LEU A 31 5.27 -7.72 20.17
C LEU A 31 5.55 -6.76 19.02
N GLU A 32 5.85 -5.50 19.34
CA GLU A 32 6.21 -4.47 18.37
C GLU A 32 7.64 -3.99 18.64
N LYS A 33 8.48 -4.11 17.62
CA LYS A 33 9.91 -3.78 17.74
C LYS A 33 10.21 -2.29 17.76
N SER A 34 9.30 -1.48 17.19
CA SER A 34 9.42 -0.02 17.19
C SER A 34 8.85 0.61 18.46
N GLY A 35 9.08 1.92 18.62
CA GLY A 35 8.48 2.74 19.66
C GLY A 35 7.09 3.28 19.31
N ASP A 36 6.54 2.92 18.14
CA ASP A 36 5.27 3.45 17.65
C ASP A 36 4.15 2.42 17.75
N VAL A 37 2.96 2.89 18.10
CA VAL A 37 1.72 2.14 17.98
C VAL A 37 1.20 2.17 16.55
N SER A 38 0.08 1.48 16.26
CA SER A 38 -0.52 1.49 14.93
C SER A 38 -0.80 2.91 14.41
N TYR A 39 -0.32 3.21 13.22
CA TYR A 39 -0.38 4.54 12.60
C TYR A 39 -0.84 4.49 11.13
N ALA A 40 -1.30 5.65 10.67
CA ALA A 40 -1.70 5.90 9.28
C ALA A 40 -0.48 6.15 8.39
N ALA A 41 0.20 5.08 7.94
CA ALA A 41 1.42 5.19 7.14
C ALA A 41 1.24 6.05 5.86
N CYS A 42 0.07 5.98 5.21
CA CYS A 42 -0.22 6.81 4.03
C CYS A 42 -0.36 8.32 4.35
N GLY A 43 -0.42 8.69 5.63
CA GLY A 43 -0.41 10.09 6.07
C GLY A 43 0.99 10.70 6.19
N MET A 44 2.02 9.88 6.20
CA MET A 44 3.40 10.33 6.41
C MET A 44 3.87 11.41 5.42
N PRO A 45 3.69 11.28 4.09
CA PRO A 45 4.09 12.33 3.15
C PRO A 45 3.43 13.67 3.47
N TYR A 46 2.16 13.66 3.81
CA TYR A 46 1.37 14.87 4.08
C TYR A 46 1.72 15.51 5.43
N ASN A 47 2.15 14.74 6.44
CA ASN A 47 2.61 15.30 7.71
C ASN A 47 3.88 16.15 7.54
N LEU A 48 4.75 15.82 6.57
CA LEU A 48 5.96 16.59 6.29
C LEU A 48 5.66 18.06 5.99
N PHE A 49 4.52 18.36 5.36
CA PHE A 49 4.12 19.72 5.00
C PHE A 49 3.86 20.62 6.23
N TYR A 50 3.51 20.04 7.37
CA TYR A 50 3.12 20.78 8.58
C TYR A 50 4.24 20.71 9.62
N LYS A 51 5.01 21.83 9.75
CA LYS A 51 6.11 21.92 10.71
C LYS A 51 5.69 21.58 12.14
N ASP A 52 4.58 22.19 12.57
CA ASP A 52 4.14 22.17 13.98
C ASP A 52 3.20 21.02 14.33
N LYS A 53 2.84 20.16 13.36
CA LYS A 53 2.06 18.95 13.63
C LYS A 53 3.00 17.83 14.05
N PRO A 54 2.84 17.26 15.25
CA PRO A 54 3.63 16.13 15.69
C PRO A 54 3.37 14.92 14.78
N ILE A 55 4.34 14.04 14.66
CA ILE A 55 4.21 12.81 13.88
C ILE A 55 3.26 11.83 14.57
N GLU A 56 3.14 11.94 15.87
CA GLU A 56 2.23 11.17 16.72
C GLU A 56 0.73 11.40 16.37
N ASP A 57 0.40 12.52 15.70
CA ASP A 57 -0.95 12.71 15.12
C ASP A 57 -1.32 11.66 14.07
N LEU A 58 -0.33 10.91 13.55
CA LEU A 58 -0.55 9.79 12.64
C LEU A 58 -0.93 8.49 13.38
N HIS A 59 -0.79 8.41 14.71
CA HIS A 59 -1.21 7.23 15.47
C HIS A 59 -2.73 7.04 15.34
N ALA A 60 -3.15 5.85 14.96
CA ALA A 60 -4.57 5.51 14.83
C ALA A 60 -5.26 5.34 16.19
N LEU A 61 -4.48 4.98 17.21
CA LEU A 61 -4.91 4.77 18.58
C LEU A 61 -3.75 5.11 19.52
N SER A 62 -4.07 5.56 20.73
CA SER A 62 -3.08 5.71 21.80
C SER A 62 -2.69 4.35 22.40
N LEU A 63 -1.49 4.26 22.95
CA LEU A 63 -1.05 3.07 23.66
C LEU A 63 -1.96 2.75 24.87
N ASP A 64 -2.46 3.79 25.53
CA ASP A 64 -3.41 3.67 26.64
C ASP A 64 -4.72 3.02 26.18
N ALA A 65 -5.31 3.50 25.10
CA ALA A 65 -6.53 2.90 24.52
C ALA A 65 -6.32 1.42 24.12
N ILE A 66 -5.14 1.07 23.62
CA ILE A 66 -4.82 -0.31 23.26
C ILE A 66 -4.71 -1.19 24.52
N ARG A 67 -3.96 -0.74 25.54
CA ARG A 67 -3.71 -1.53 26.76
C ARG A 67 -4.91 -1.57 27.69
N ASN A 68 -5.44 -0.42 28.05
CA ASN A 68 -6.41 -0.29 29.13
C ASN A 68 -7.85 -0.45 28.66
N GLU A 69 -8.24 0.14 27.50
CA GLU A 69 -9.60 0.02 27.01
C GLU A 69 -9.85 -1.30 26.26
N ARG A 70 -8.83 -1.81 25.52
CA ARG A 70 -8.97 -3.05 24.76
C ARG A 70 -8.41 -4.28 25.45
N GLY A 71 -7.67 -4.11 26.54
CA GLY A 71 -7.08 -5.21 27.31
C GLY A 71 -6.06 -6.03 26.53
N ILE A 72 -5.24 -5.35 25.67
CA ILE A 72 -4.19 -5.97 24.86
C ILE A 72 -2.84 -5.69 25.55
N ASP A 73 -2.07 -6.73 25.85
CA ASP A 73 -0.68 -6.59 26.30
C ASP A 73 0.20 -6.20 25.11
N TYR A 74 0.25 -4.88 24.81
CA TYR A 74 1.00 -4.33 23.70
C TYR A 74 2.38 -3.87 24.17
N ARG A 75 3.44 -4.55 23.71
CA ARG A 75 4.82 -4.34 24.13
C ARG A 75 5.61 -3.66 23.02
N LEU A 76 5.96 -2.40 23.24
CA LEU A 76 6.87 -1.63 22.38
C LEU A 76 8.32 -2.02 22.65
N TYR A 77 9.19 -1.86 21.66
CA TYR A 77 10.62 -2.22 21.72
C TYR A 77 10.88 -3.70 22.01
N HIS A 78 9.91 -4.57 21.69
CA HIS A 78 10.02 -6.01 21.89
C HIS A 78 10.10 -6.71 20.52
N GLU A 79 11.29 -7.23 20.20
CA GLU A 79 11.56 -7.89 18.93
C GLU A 79 11.53 -9.40 19.06
N ALA A 80 10.70 -10.07 18.27
CA ALA A 80 10.74 -11.52 18.13
C ALA A 80 11.94 -11.92 17.27
N VAL A 81 12.84 -12.75 17.81
CA VAL A 81 14.10 -13.13 17.15
C VAL A 81 14.18 -14.61 16.80
N VAL A 82 13.42 -15.47 17.49
CA VAL A 82 13.30 -16.91 17.17
C VAL A 82 11.85 -17.34 17.34
N ILE A 83 11.36 -18.17 16.42
CA ILE A 83 10.08 -18.88 16.55
C ILE A 83 10.39 -20.37 16.63
N ASP A 84 9.95 -21.03 17.71
CA ASP A 84 9.97 -22.48 17.86
C ASP A 84 8.53 -23.02 17.74
N PRO A 85 8.12 -23.48 16.56
CA PRO A 85 6.75 -23.94 16.34
C PRO A 85 6.46 -25.30 17.00
N VAL A 86 7.48 -26.05 17.38
CA VAL A 86 7.33 -27.35 18.07
C VAL A 86 7.01 -27.15 19.55
N ARG A 87 7.75 -26.23 20.19
CA ARG A 87 7.52 -25.87 21.60
C ARG A 87 6.42 -24.83 21.77
N LYS A 88 5.96 -24.22 20.67
CA LYS A 88 5.04 -23.07 20.65
C LYS A 88 5.56 -21.91 21.50
N GLU A 89 6.80 -21.51 21.25
CA GLU A 89 7.49 -20.43 21.94
C GLU A 89 8.07 -19.42 20.93
N VAL A 90 8.09 -18.17 21.34
CA VAL A 90 8.81 -17.09 20.64
C VAL A 90 9.89 -16.56 21.58
N THR A 91 11.13 -16.50 21.12
CA THR A 91 12.19 -15.78 21.82
C THR A 91 12.11 -14.31 21.48
N VAL A 92 12.10 -13.46 22.50
CA VAL A 92 11.87 -12.03 22.40
C VAL A 92 13.03 -11.27 23.05
N VAL A 93 13.53 -10.27 22.33
CA VAL A 93 14.48 -9.28 22.89
C VAL A 93 13.70 -8.04 23.29
N ASP A 94 13.78 -7.68 24.55
CA ASP A 94 13.33 -6.42 25.14
C ASP A 94 14.48 -5.42 25.03
N HIS A 95 14.39 -4.48 24.08
CA HIS A 95 15.46 -3.52 23.81
C HIS A 95 15.57 -2.42 24.87
N GLU A 96 14.51 -2.17 25.66
CA GLU A 96 14.56 -1.18 26.76
C GLU A 96 15.35 -1.71 27.96
N LEU A 97 15.12 -2.99 28.29
CA LEU A 97 15.79 -3.63 29.43
C LEU A 97 17.01 -4.46 29.02
N SER A 98 17.35 -4.52 27.74
CA SER A 98 18.46 -5.30 27.17
C SER A 98 18.45 -6.75 27.66
N ARG A 99 17.29 -7.39 27.67
CA ARG A 99 17.10 -8.77 28.13
C ARG A 99 16.40 -9.60 27.08
N GLU A 100 16.69 -10.92 27.11
CA GLU A 100 15.98 -11.92 26.30
C GLU A 100 15.05 -12.74 27.20
N TYR A 101 13.88 -13.09 26.67
CA TYR A 101 12.95 -13.98 27.33
C TYR A 101 12.15 -14.80 26.32
N ARG A 102 11.44 -15.82 26.79
CA ARG A 102 10.56 -16.66 25.96
C ARG A 102 9.10 -16.38 26.29
N GLU A 103 8.29 -16.33 25.23
CA GLU A 103 6.85 -16.17 25.31
C GLU A 103 6.16 -17.37 24.67
N SER A 104 5.39 -18.13 25.45
CA SER A 104 4.61 -19.28 24.95
C SER A 104 3.31 -18.82 24.32
N TYR A 105 2.76 -19.61 23.39
CA TYR A 105 1.47 -19.31 22.75
C TYR A 105 0.63 -20.56 22.49
N ASP A 106 -0.69 -20.39 22.45
CA ASP A 106 -1.60 -21.37 21.85
C ASP A 106 -1.69 -21.12 20.33
N TYR A 107 -1.78 -19.84 19.93
CA TYR A 107 -1.77 -19.37 18.54
C TYR A 107 -0.75 -18.25 18.32
N LEU A 108 -0.15 -18.25 17.13
CA LEU A 108 0.78 -17.22 16.70
C LEU A 108 0.25 -16.49 15.46
N VAL A 109 0.31 -15.16 15.46
CA VAL A 109 0.02 -14.34 14.28
C VAL A 109 1.31 -13.67 13.81
N TYR A 110 1.74 -13.99 12.59
CA TYR A 110 2.88 -13.37 11.94
C TYR A 110 2.41 -12.16 11.13
N ALA A 111 2.71 -10.95 11.58
CA ALA A 111 2.21 -9.69 11.00
C ALA A 111 3.33 -8.63 10.90
N THR A 112 4.53 -9.06 10.55
CA THR A 112 5.79 -8.27 10.52
C THR A 112 5.87 -7.25 9.39
N GLY A 113 4.89 -7.21 8.50
CA GLY A 113 4.82 -6.27 7.39
C GLY A 113 5.92 -6.48 6.34
N ASN A 114 6.40 -5.37 5.80
CA ASN A 114 7.43 -5.33 4.78
C ASN A 114 8.50 -4.29 5.10
N GLN A 115 9.61 -4.33 4.36
CA GLN A 115 10.69 -3.36 4.41
C GLN A 115 11.00 -2.82 3.01
N PRO A 116 11.56 -1.60 2.90
CA PRO A 116 11.96 -1.05 1.62
C PRO A 116 13.10 -1.86 1.00
N ASN A 117 13.10 -1.95 -0.31
CA ASN A 117 14.28 -2.39 -1.04
C ASN A 117 15.37 -1.34 -0.90
N ARG A 118 16.57 -1.76 -0.51
CA ARG A 118 17.72 -0.86 -0.34
C ARG A 118 18.65 -0.95 -1.54
N LEU A 119 19.24 0.18 -1.90
CA LEU A 119 20.37 0.24 -2.83
C LEU A 119 21.63 -0.12 -2.06
N THR A 120 22.29 -1.20 -2.47
CA THR A 120 23.58 -1.65 -1.91
C THR A 120 24.73 -1.07 -2.73
N LEU A 121 24.75 0.26 -2.87
CA LEU A 121 25.73 1.03 -3.63
C LEU A 121 26.52 1.93 -2.68
N PRO A 122 27.79 2.28 -3.01
CA PRO A 122 28.56 3.20 -2.21
C PRO A 122 27.84 4.51 -1.93
N GLY A 123 27.83 4.98 -0.67
CA GLY A 123 27.20 6.21 -0.23
C GLY A 123 25.68 6.17 -0.05
N PHE A 124 25.02 5.03 -0.27
CA PHE A 124 23.57 4.90 -0.03
C PHE A 124 23.21 4.47 1.41
N ASP A 125 24.21 4.40 2.29
CA ASP A 125 24.03 4.27 3.75
C ASP A 125 24.27 5.61 4.48
N ASP A 126 24.47 6.72 3.75
CA ASP A 126 24.71 8.04 4.32
C ASP A 126 23.45 8.59 5.04
N ALA A 127 23.66 9.50 5.98
CA ALA A 127 22.60 10.08 6.83
C ALA A 127 21.61 11.01 6.09
N ASP A 128 21.86 11.33 4.83
CA ASP A 128 20.99 12.12 3.95
C ASP A 128 20.28 11.25 2.88
N VAL A 129 20.36 9.91 3.01
CA VAL A 129 19.63 8.95 2.19
C VAL A 129 18.52 8.30 3.02
N PHE A 130 17.30 8.42 2.56
CA PHE A 130 16.09 7.96 3.26
C PHE A 130 15.34 6.90 2.47
N TYR A 131 14.82 5.90 3.21
CA TYR A 131 13.96 4.83 2.68
C TYR A 131 12.56 4.97 3.27
N PHE A 132 11.84 5.98 2.92
CA PHE A 132 10.61 6.47 3.51
C PHE A 132 9.52 5.40 3.72
N LYS A 133 9.51 4.75 4.89
CA LYS A 133 8.62 3.63 5.21
C LYS A 133 8.02 3.65 6.61
N THR A 134 8.74 4.17 7.59
CA THR A 134 8.36 4.17 9.02
C THR A 134 8.14 5.58 9.54
N LEU A 135 7.56 5.71 10.75
CA LEU A 135 7.50 7.03 11.40
C LEU A 135 8.89 7.56 11.73
N ASP A 136 9.86 6.69 12.05
CA ASP A 136 11.24 7.12 12.27
C ASP A 136 11.86 7.69 11.00
N ASP A 137 11.64 7.07 9.83
CA ASP A 137 12.04 7.67 8.55
C ASP A 137 11.41 9.04 8.35
N THR A 138 10.13 9.17 8.72
CA THR A 138 9.39 10.44 8.60
C THR A 138 9.97 11.51 9.54
N ARG A 139 10.32 11.15 10.79
CA ARG A 139 11.01 12.05 11.76
C ARG A 139 12.33 12.54 11.19
N LEU A 140 13.14 11.62 10.63
CA LEU A 140 14.43 11.96 10.03
C LEU A 140 14.27 12.90 8.82
N VAL A 141 13.38 12.57 7.87
CA VAL A 141 13.11 13.42 6.70
C VAL A 141 12.59 14.79 7.12
N LYS A 142 11.66 14.84 8.08
CA LYS A 142 11.11 16.10 8.61
C LYS A 142 12.19 16.97 9.24
N ASN A 143 13.08 16.40 10.04
CA ASN A 143 14.19 17.11 10.65
C ASN A 143 15.13 17.69 9.58
N ILE A 144 15.53 16.91 8.58
CA ILE A 144 16.38 17.42 7.48
C ILE A 144 15.71 18.59 6.75
N ILE A 145 14.41 18.45 6.43
CA ILE A 145 13.66 19.51 5.73
C ILE A 145 13.69 20.82 6.52
N TYR A 146 13.42 20.77 7.83
CA TYR A 146 13.25 21.98 8.63
C TYR A 146 14.54 22.52 9.26
N GLU A 147 15.56 21.69 9.45
CA GLU A 147 16.85 22.11 10.01
C GLU A 147 17.85 22.52 8.92
N LYS A 148 17.92 21.74 7.83
CA LYS A 148 18.90 21.98 6.75
C LYS A 148 18.33 22.76 5.58
N SER A 149 16.99 22.82 5.44
CA SER A 149 16.28 23.52 4.35
C SER A 149 16.89 23.22 2.97
N PRO A 150 16.91 21.93 2.53
CA PRO A 150 17.52 21.56 1.26
C PRO A 150 16.83 22.27 0.10
N SER A 151 17.60 22.75 -0.87
CA SER A 151 17.04 23.42 -2.07
C SER A 151 16.38 22.44 -3.03
N ASN A 152 16.82 21.17 -3.00
CA ASN A 152 16.31 20.11 -3.85
C ASN A 152 16.32 18.75 -3.14
N ALA A 153 15.53 17.81 -3.69
CA ALA A 153 15.50 16.43 -3.27
C ALA A 153 15.55 15.51 -4.50
N LEU A 154 16.41 14.52 -4.44
CA LEU A 154 16.49 13.47 -5.46
C LEU A 154 15.62 12.29 -5.05
N LEU A 155 14.63 11.97 -5.88
CA LEU A 155 13.67 10.89 -5.63
C LEU A 155 14.00 9.70 -6.54
N VAL A 156 14.48 8.61 -5.95
CA VAL A 156 14.86 7.40 -6.68
C VAL A 156 13.66 6.46 -6.75
N GLY A 157 13.18 6.21 -7.98
CA GLY A 157 11.95 5.47 -8.26
C GLY A 157 10.75 6.40 -8.47
N SER A 158 9.78 5.95 -9.26
CA SER A 158 8.58 6.72 -9.66
C SER A 158 7.27 6.05 -9.24
N GLY A 159 7.29 5.32 -8.13
CA GLY A 159 6.11 4.72 -7.52
C GLY A 159 5.24 5.74 -6.76
N TYR A 160 4.12 5.26 -6.18
CA TYR A 160 3.12 6.09 -5.48
C TYR A 160 3.74 6.99 -4.42
N THR A 161 4.58 6.44 -3.55
CA THR A 161 5.21 7.18 -2.45
C THR A 161 6.02 8.36 -2.94
N ASN A 162 6.87 8.16 -3.95
CA ASN A 162 7.68 9.25 -4.48
C ASN A 162 6.85 10.29 -5.23
N LEU A 163 5.78 9.90 -5.93
CA LEU A 163 4.90 10.87 -6.59
C LEU A 163 4.13 11.71 -5.56
N GLU A 164 3.68 11.14 -4.44
CA GLU A 164 3.10 11.90 -3.33
C GLU A 164 4.13 12.84 -2.69
N LEU A 165 5.38 12.38 -2.51
CA LEU A 165 6.47 13.23 -2.01
C LEU A 165 6.83 14.35 -2.99
N VAL A 166 6.77 14.14 -4.29
CA VAL A 166 6.95 15.19 -5.32
C VAL A 166 5.97 16.34 -5.07
N ASP A 167 4.68 16.04 -4.89
CA ASP A 167 3.65 17.05 -4.62
C ASP A 167 3.97 17.83 -3.33
N VAL A 168 4.27 17.12 -2.26
CA VAL A 168 4.56 17.73 -0.95
C VAL A 168 5.82 18.62 -1.02
N LEU A 169 6.94 18.11 -1.52
CA LEU A 169 8.20 18.83 -1.61
C LEU A 169 8.12 20.07 -2.52
N TYR A 170 7.44 19.93 -3.67
CA TYR A 170 7.20 21.05 -4.56
C TYR A 170 6.45 22.20 -3.87
N ASN A 171 5.39 21.88 -3.13
CA ASN A 171 4.63 22.89 -2.38
C ASN A 171 5.44 23.49 -1.21
N MET A 172 6.43 22.75 -0.68
CA MET A 172 7.37 23.24 0.32
C MET A 172 8.54 24.04 -0.29
N LYS A 173 8.56 24.26 -1.63
CA LYS A 173 9.62 24.96 -2.36
C LYS A 173 10.97 24.22 -2.36
N ILE A 174 10.95 22.92 -2.18
CA ILE A 174 12.08 22.02 -2.38
C ILE A 174 11.93 21.42 -3.78
N THR A 175 12.90 21.64 -4.66
CA THR A 175 12.82 21.19 -6.06
C THR A 175 12.95 19.66 -6.15
N PRO A 176 11.91 18.90 -6.51
CA PRO A 176 12.02 17.46 -6.67
C PRO A 176 12.62 17.11 -8.03
N ILE A 177 13.52 16.12 -8.05
CA ILE A 177 14.09 15.53 -9.28
C ILE A 177 13.87 14.03 -9.18
N ILE A 178 13.26 13.42 -10.20
CA ILE A 178 12.94 11.99 -10.22
C ILE A 178 13.95 11.24 -11.08
N LEU A 179 14.58 10.21 -10.51
CA LEU A 179 15.38 9.25 -11.26
C LEU A 179 14.65 7.89 -11.29
N GLU A 180 14.39 7.40 -12.49
CA GLU A 180 13.70 6.14 -12.72
C GLU A 180 14.58 5.22 -13.58
N LYS A 181 14.80 3.99 -13.11
CA LYS A 181 15.57 2.99 -13.84
C LYS A 181 14.85 2.48 -15.09
N SER A 182 13.52 2.36 -15.01
CA SER A 182 12.70 1.88 -16.13
C SER A 182 12.50 2.98 -17.18
N ALA A 183 12.11 2.58 -18.39
CA ALA A 183 11.75 3.51 -19.46
C ALA A 183 10.46 4.30 -19.16
N THR A 184 9.67 3.88 -18.17
CA THR A 184 8.36 4.47 -17.86
C THR A 184 8.10 4.51 -16.36
N ILE A 185 7.29 5.49 -15.95
CA ILE A 185 6.76 5.60 -14.59
C ILE A 185 5.54 4.66 -14.40
N LEU A 186 5.18 4.35 -13.16
CA LEU A 186 3.94 3.66 -12.81
C LEU A 186 3.64 2.43 -13.70
N PRO A 187 4.48 1.39 -13.74
CA PRO A 187 4.37 0.29 -14.71
C PRO A 187 3.09 -0.54 -14.61
N SER A 188 2.31 -0.41 -13.52
CA SER A 188 1.00 -1.04 -13.35
C SER A 188 -0.15 -0.25 -13.97
N PHE A 189 0.10 0.99 -14.41
CA PHE A 189 -0.91 1.82 -15.07
C PHE A 189 -0.77 1.77 -16.59
N ALA A 190 -1.90 1.89 -17.28
CA ALA A 190 -1.97 2.02 -18.73
C ALA A 190 -1.27 3.31 -19.19
N GLU A 191 -0.79 3.29 -20.43
CA GLU A 191 -0.09 4.42 -21.05
C GLU A 191 -0.94 5.69 -21.01
N GLU A 192 -2.23 5.57 -21.29
CA GLU A 192 -3.20 6.67 -21.30
C GLU A 192 -3.31 7.38 -19.95
N VAL A 193 -3.17 6.64 -18.85
CA VAL A 193 -3.18 7.20 -17.48
C VAL A 193 -1.83 7.81 -17.15
N ARG A 194 -0.73 7.11 -17.47
CA ARG A 194 0.63 7.62 -17.29
C ARG A 194 0.89 8.94 -18.02
N ALA A 195 0.36 9.06 -19.24
CA ALA A 195 0.49 10.29 -20.03
C ALA A 195 -0.01 11.52 -19.26
N LYS A 196 -1.13 11.40 -18.52
CA LYS A 196 -1.66 12.50 -17.70
C LYS A 196 -0.78 12.87 -16.51
N VAL A 197 -0.09 11.88 -15.92
CA VAL A 197 0.91 12.13 -14.87
C VAL A 197 2.13 12.85 -15.45
N LEU A 198 2.61 12.41 -16.62
CA LEU A 198 3.73 13.04 -17.34
C LEU A 198 3.41 14.48 -17.76
N GLU A 199 2.21 14.72 -18.32
CA GLU A 199 1.72 16.08 -18.64
C GLU A 199 1.76 16.98 -17.37
N LYS A 200 1.38 16.45 -16.20
CA LYS A 200 1.39 17.20 -14.96
C LYS A 200 2.82 17.48 -14.46
N LEU A 201 3.75 16.53 -14.58
CA LEU A 201 5.16 16.75 -14.26
C LEU A 201 5.75 17.88 -15.13
N GLU A 202 5.47 17.87 -16.43
CA GLU A 202 5.91 18.90 -17.36
C GLU A 202 5.29 20.26 -17.03
N GLU A 203 3.97 20.32 -16.78
CA GLU A 203 3.26 21.54 -16.35
C GLU A 203 3.91 22.17 -15.12
N LYS A 204 4.35 21.34 -14.17
CA LYS A 204 5.02 21.79 -12.93
C LYS A 204 6.51 22.03 -13.09
N GLY A 205 7.09 21.77 -14.23
CA GLY A 205 8.52 21.91 -14.49
C GLY A 205 9.40 20.92 -13.71
N ILE A 206 8.84 19.77 -13.32
CA ILE A 206 9.53 18.74 -12.54
C ILE A 206 10.35 17.87 -13.47
N LYS A 207 11.64 17.73 -13.17
CA LYS A 207 12.55 16.91 -13.97
C LYS A 207 12.37 15.43 -13.65
N LEU A 208 12.09 14.66 -14.70
CA LEU A 208 12.05 13.20 -14.69
C LEU A 208 13.13 12.67 -15.64
N HIS A 209 13.99 11.83 -15.12
CA HIS A 209 15.01 11.11 -15.88
C HIS A 209 14.70 9.62 -15.83
N THR A 210 14.36 9.03 -16.98
CA THR A 210 14.11 7.58 -17.15
C THR A 210 15.32 6.88 -17.75
N ASN A 211 15.38 5.54 -17.67
CA ASN A 211 16.52 4.73 -18.11
C ASN A 211 17.83 5.13 -17.41
N VAL A 212 17.76 5.50 -16.15
CA VAL A 212 18.90 5.95 -15.35
C VAL A 212 19.29 4.88 -14.33
N ASP A 213 20.49 4.33 -14.48
CA ASP A 213 21.11 3.49 -13.46
C ASP A 213 22.02 4.33 -12.57
N ILE A 214 21.80 4.24 -11.27
CA ILE A 214 22.63 4.87 -10.25
C ILE A 214 23.85 3.99 -10.01
N THR A 215 25.03 4.58 -9.87
CA THR A 215 26.29 3.86 -9.65
C THR A 215 26.84 4.05 -8.24
N GLU A 216 26.84 5.29 -7.73
CA GLU A 216 27.30 5.63 -6.38
C GLU A 216 26.76 6.99 -5.94
N LYS A 217 26.94 7.30 -4.65
CA LYS A 217 26.76 8.64 -4.09
C LYS A 217 28.03 9.04 -3.37
N GLN A 218 28.52 10.26 -3.63
CA GLN A 218 29.70 10.80 -2.99
C GLN A 218 29.40 12.23 -2.50
N GLY A 219 29.31 12.42 -1.19
CA GLY A 219 28.84 13.68 -0.60
C GLY A 219 27.42 14.01 -1.09
N SER A 220 27.22 15.22 -1.62
CA SER A 220 25.93 15.65 -2.20
C SER A 220 25.69 15.18 -3.64
N VAL A 221 26.65 14.48 -4.27
CA VAL A 221 26.57 14.11 -5.68
C VAL A 221 26.16 12.65 -5.82
N VAL A 222 25.07 12.39 -6.55
CA VAL A 222 24.66 11.06 -7.00
C VAL A 222 25.09 10.86 -8.45
N ARG A 223 25.96 9.87 -8.69
CA ARG A 223 26.46 9.52 -10.01
C ARG A 223 25.58 8.49 -10.69
N THR A 224 25.38 8.67 -11.98
CA THR A 224 24.52 7.80 -12.78
C THR A 224 25.12 7.53 -14.14
N THR A 225 24.51 6.61 -14.89
CA THR A 225 24.87 6.32 -16.29
C THR A 225 24.62 7.46 -17.25
N THR A 226 23.83 8.47 -16.87
CA THR A 226 23.43 9.59 -17.74
C THR A 226 23.98 10.94 -17.31
N GLY A 227 24.75 10.99 -16.20
CA GLY A 227 25.34 12.20 -15.63
C GLY A 227 25.23 12.24 -14.11
N ASP A 228 25.75 13.30 -13.54
CA ASP A 228 25.80 13.53 -12.09
C ASP A 228 24.67 14.47 -11.66
N PHE A 229 24.09 14.20 -10.47
CA PHE A 229 23.01 14.99 -9.88
C PHE A 229 23.41 15.44 -8.47
N GLU A 230 23.38 16.75 -8.23
CA GLU A 230 23.47 17.27 -6.87
C GLU A 230 22.14 17.10 -6.13
N ALA A 231 22.19 16.65 -4.88
CA ALA A 231 21.05 16.42 -4.03
C ALA A 231 21.28 16.96 -2.62
N GLY A 232 20.38 17.81 -2.14
CA GLY A 232 20.34 18.22 -0.74
C GLY A 232 19.83 17.12 0.18
N MET A 233 19.04 16.18 -0.37
CA MET A 233 18.64 14.92 0.26
C MET A 233 18.25 13.91 -0.83
N VAL A 234 18.33 12.61 -0.52
CA VAL A 234 17.95 11.51 -1.41
C VAL A 234 16.86 10.67 -0.76
N VAL A 235 15.76 10.44 -1.46
CA VAL A 235 14.70 9.52 -1.01
C VAL A 235 14.59 8.36 -1.98
N VAL A 236 14.77 7.14 -1.48
CA VAL A 236 14.73 5.91 -2.26
C VAL A 236 13.42 5.17 -2.03
N SER A 237 12.62 5.01 -3.08
CA SER A 237 11.35 4.26 -3.06
C SER A 237 11.24 3.35 -4.29
N ILE A 238 12.04 2.28 -4.28
CA ILE A 238 12.18 1.30 -5.37
C ILE A 238 11.44 -0.02 -5.07
N GLY A 239 10.34 0.08 -4.35
CA GLY A 239 9.53 -1.07 -3.95
C GLY A 239 9.89 -1.61 -2.57
N VAL A 240 9.17 -2.66 -2.18
CA VAL A 240 9.27 -3.28 -0.85
C VAL A 240 9.40 -4.79 -0.99
N LYS A 241 9.94 -5.41 0.06
CA LYS A 241 9.96 -6.87 0.22
C LYS A 241 9.36 -7.27 1.56
N PRO A 242 8.64 -8.40 1.64
CA PRO A 242 8.04 -8.85 2.88
C PRO A 242 9.10 -9.23 3.93
N ASN A 243 8.81 -8.97 5.21
CA ASN A 243 9.68 -9.34 6.32
C ASN A 243 9.42 -10.79 6.72
N THR A 244 10.08 -11.75 6.08
CA THR A 244 9.79 -13.19 6.22
C THR A 244 10.98 -14.02 6.69
N ALA A 245 12.13 -13.41 6.94
CA ALA A 245 13.34 -14.15 7.33
C ALA A 245 13.14 -14.98 8.61
N LEU A 246 12.55 -14.39 9.65
CA LEU A 246 12.25 -15.07 10.91
C LEU A 246 11.27 -16.24 10.71
N PHE A 247 10.24 -16.06 9.90
CA PHE A 247 9.27 -17.11 9.59
C PHE A 247 9.89 -18.26 8.80
N SER A 248 10.69 -17.94 7.78
CA SER A 248 11.39 -18.93 6.98
C SER A 248 12.40 -19.74 7.81
N ALA A 249 13.12 -19.08 8.74
CA ALA A 249 14.05 -19.75 9.67
C ALA A 249 13.36 -20.76 10.59
N ALA A 250 12.06 -20.56 10.89
CA ALA A 250 11.24 -21.48 11.66
C ALA A 250 10.65 -22.65 10.84
N GLY A 251 11.02 -22.79 9.55
CA GLY A 251 10.48 -23.82 8.65
C GLY A 251 9.18 -23.39 7.93
N GLY A 252 8.87 -22.09 7.94
CA GLY A 252 7.71 -21.54 7.26
C GLY A 252 7.89 -21.49 5.74
N GLU A 253 6.83 -21.83 4.98
CA GLU A 253 6.81 -21.77 3.52
C GLU A 253 6.56 -20.36 3.02
N LEU A 254 7.33 -19.95 2.02
CA LEU A 254 7.16 -18.70 1.30
C LEU A 254 6.56 -18.93 -0.08
N GLY A 255 5.80 -17.96 -0.56
CA GLY A 255 5.13 -17.98 -1.86
C GLY A 255 5.47 -16.78 -2.73
N VAL A 256 4.46 -16.17 -3.34
CA VAL A 256 4.63 -15.10 -4.33
C VAL A 256 5.39 -13.91 -3.73
N GLY A 257 6.43 -13.46 -4.42
CA GLY A 257 7.24 -12.32 -4.00
C GLY A 257 8.01 -12.52 -2.68
N GLY A 258 8.17 -13.78 -2.22
CA GLY A 258 8.80 -14.08 -0.94
C GLY A 258 7.92 -13.82 0.29
N ALA A 259 6.61 -13.60 0.10
CA ALA A 259 5.65 -13.45 1.17
C ALA A 259 5.32 -14.80 1.84
N VAL A 260 4.83 -14.75 3.07
CA VAL A 260 4.37 -15.96 3.76
C VAL A 260 3.22 -16.58 2.97
N LYS A 261 3.38 -17.85 2.61
CA LYS A 261 2.34 -18.62 1.93
C LYS A 261 1.20 -18.92 2.90
N VAL A 262 -0.02 -18.57 2.51
CA VAL A 262 -1.22 -18.79 3.31
C VAL A 262 -2.34 -19.43 2.50
N ASP A 263 -3.19 -20.21 3.19
CA ASP A 263 -4.44 -20.68 2.62
C ASP A 263 -5.54 -19.60 2.66
N ARG A 264 -6.74 -19.96 2.22
CA ARG A 264 -7.91 -19.06 2.21
C ARG A 264 -8.41 -18.68 3.62
N PHE A 265 -7.96 -19.38 4.66
CA PHE A 265 -8.25 -19.06 6.06
C PHE A 265 -7.13 -18.27 6.74
N LEU A 266 -6.07 -17.91 5.98
CA LEU A 266 -4.86 -17.22 6.40
C LEU A 266 -3.98 -18.06 7.35
N ARG A 267 -4.12 -19.40 7.29
CA ARG A 267 -3.23 -20.34 7.98
C ARG A 267 -1.97 -20.55 7.17
N THR A 268 -0.87 -20.75 7.85
CA THR A 268 0.42 -21.10 7.27
C THR A 268 0.62 -22.63 7.27
N ASN A 269 1.78 -23.09 6.79
CA ASN A 269 2.18 -24.50 6.91
C ASN A 269 2.59 -24.89 8.36
N LEU A 270 2.88 -23.91 9.22
CA LEU A 270 3.22 -24.16 10.62
C LEU A 270 1.92 -24.31 11.43
N PRO A 271 1.81 -25.37 12.30
CA PRO A 271 0.61 -25.58 13.12
C PRO A 271 0.30 -24.39 14.03
N ASP A 272 -0.96 -23.97 14.06
CA ASP A 272 -1.49 -22.88 14.88
C ASP A 272 -0.82 -21.51 14.64
N VAL A 273 -0.19 -21.35 13.45
CA VAL A 273 0.42 -20.10 13.00
C VAL A 273 -0.34 -19.53 11.81
N PHE A 274 -0.79 -18.30 11.97
CA PHE A 274 -1.46 -17.49 10.94
C PHE A 274 -0.54 -16.37 10.44
N ALA A 275 -0.80 -15.85 9.24
CA ALA A 275 -0.12 -14.64 8.78
C ALA A 275 -1.09 -13.63 8.16
N ALA A 276 -0.81 -12.34 8.34
CA ALA A 276 -1.65 -11.25 7.85
C ALA A 276 -0.85 -9.99 7.51
N GLY A 277 -1.35 -9.22 6.56
CA GLY A 277 -0.78 -7.95 6.14
C GLY A 277 0.35 -8.09 5.13
N ASP A 278 1.21 -7.08 5.07
CA ASP A 278 2.22 -6.93 4.02
C ASP A 278 3.32 -8.01 4.04
N CYS A 279 3.36 -8.89 5.03
CA CYS A 279 4.27 -10.05 5.04
C CYS A 279 3.65 -11.30 4.41
N ALA A 280 2.33 -11.32 4.16
CA ALA A 280 1.59 -12.49 3.68
C ALA A 280 1.12 -12.33 2.24
N GLU A 281 0.84 -13.44 1.57
CA GLU A 281 0.19 -13.47 0.27
C GLU A 281 -1.27 -12.99 0.36
N HIS A 282 -1.79 -12.55 -0.79
CA HIS A 282 -3.18 -12.13 -0.94
C HIS A 282 -3.83 -12.89 -2.09
N TYR A 283 -4.98 -13.50 -1.84
CA TYR A 283 -5.74 -14.13 -2.91
C TYR A 283 -6.31 -13.07 -3.85
N VAL A 284 -5.88 -13.08 -5.13
CA VAL A 284 -6.40 -12.21 -6.18
C VAL A 284 -7.58 -12.89 -6.85
N ARG A 285 -8.78 -12.37 -6.65
CA ARG A 285 -10.05 -13.03 -7.01
C ARG A 285 -10.14 -13.35 -8.49
N GLN A 286 -9.85 -12.39 -9.34
CA GLN A 286 -9.98 -12.53 -10.78
C GLN A 286 -8.92 -13.46 -11.39
N LEU A 287 -7.77 -13.63 -10.73
CA LEU A 287 -6.73 -14.57 -11.15
C LEU A 287 -6.94 -15.98 -10.58
N GLY A 288 -7.81 -16.15 -9.59
CA GLY A 288 -8.04 -17.43 -8.93
C GLY A 288 -6.82 -17.98 -8.18
N ARG A 289 -5.82 -17.13 -7.89
CA ARG A 289 -4.55 -17.52 -7.25
C ARG A 289 -4.02 -16.42 -6.32
N ASN A 290 -3.05 -16.79 -5.49
CA ASN A 290 -2.37 -15.81 -4.65
C ASN A 290 -1.47 -14.90 -5.50
N GLY A 291 -1.30 -13.68 -5.01
CA GLY A 291 -0.40 -12.64 -5.50
C GLY A 291 0.19 -11.87 -4.33
N TYR A 292 0.98 -10.85 -4.62
CA TYR A 292 1.54 -9.96 -3.62
C TYR A 292 1.27 -8.50 -3.99
N MET A 293 0.47 -7.82 -3.19
CA MET A 293 0.15 -6.39 -3.31
C MET A 293 -0.09 -5.80 -1.91
N PRO A 294 0.94 -5.30 -1.24
CA PRO A 294 0.84 -4.80 0.13
C PRO A 294 0.03 -3.50 0.18
N LEU A 295 -1.15 -3.57 0.81
CA LEU A 295 -2.08 -2.45 0.97
C LEU A 295 -2.69 -2.44 2.37
N GLY A 296 -2.77 -1.28 3.01
CA GLY A 296 -3.32 -1.10 4.35
C GLY A 296 -4.72 -1.69 4.56
N PRO A 297 -5.71 -1.44 3.66
CA PRO A 297 -7.03 -2.05 3.77
C PRO A 297 -7.02 -3.58 3.73
N VAL A 298 -6.10 -4.18 2.98
CA VAL A 298 -5.93 -5.64 2.92
C VAL A 298 -5.38 -6.16 4.24
N ALA A 299 -4.33 -5.53 4.77
CA ALA A 299 -3.74 -5.88 6.06
C ALA A 299 -4.79 -5.86 7.18
N ASN A 300 -5.62 -4.83 7.24
CA ASN A 300 -6.70 -4.72 8.24
C ASN A 300 -7.76 -5.83 8.07
N LYS A 301 -8.19 -6.12 6.84
CA LYS A 301 -9.18 -7.18 6.57
C LYS A 301 -8.63 -8.57 6.93
N GLN A 302 -7.37 -8.85 6.54
CA GLN A 302 -6.72 -10.12 6.88
C GLN A 302 -6.55 -10.24 8.40
N GLY A 303 -6.06 -9.21 9.09
CA GLY A 303 -5.90 -9.22 10.54
C GLY A 303 -7.21 -9.50 11.26
N ARG A 304 -8.30 -8.80 10.91
CA ARG A 304 -9.63 -9.07 11.49
C ARG A 304 -10.09 -10.49 11.25
N LEU A 305 -9.88 -11.03 10.04
CA LEU A 305 -10.27 -12.39 9.72
C LEU A 305 -9.46 -13.41 10.53
N VAL A 306 -8.14 -13.21 10.66
CA VAL A 306 -7.27 -14.06 11.49
C VAL A 306 -7.76 -14.05 12.92
N GLY A 307 -8.02 -12.88 13.51
CA GLY A 307 -8.53 -12.77 14.87
C GLY A 307 -9.84 -13.54 15.08
N SER A 308 -10.79 -13.38 14.13
CA SER A 308 -12.06 -14.12 14.17
C SER A 308 -11.85 -15.63 14.00
N ASN A 309 -10.95 -16.07 13.10
CA ASN A 309 -10.68 -17.49 12.86
C ASN A 309 -9.97 -18.17 14.04
N ILE A 310 -9.15 -17.45 14.78
CA ILE A 310 -8.52 -17.97 16.00
C ILE A 310 -9.58 -18.25 17.08
N VAL A 311 -10.50 -17.32 17.32
CA VAL A 311 -11.56 -17.47 18.31
C VAL A 311 -12.57 -18.55 17.88
N ASN A 312 -12.92 -18.58 16.59
CA ASN A 312 -13.91 -19.49 16.03
C ASN A 312 -13.27 -20.64 15.24
N ASN A 313 -12.26 -21.29 15.80
CA ASN A 313 -11.46 -22.29 15.10
C ASN A 313 -12.27 -23.44 14.49
N ASN A 314 -13.43 -23.78 15.07
CA ASN A 314 -14.34 -24.80 14.55
C ASN A 314 -15.26 -24.31 13.41
N ALA A 315 -15.29 -23.00 13.12
CA ALA A 315 -16.16 -22.36 12.16
C ALA A 315 -15.44 -21.22 11.41
N MET A 316 -14.22 -21.48 10.92
CA MET A 316 -13.39 -20.51 10.23
C MET A 316 -14.06 -19.96 8.98
N LYS A 317 -13.85 -18.66 8.72
CA LYS A 317 -14.30 -17.95 7.52
C LYS A 317 -13.16 -17.81 6.53
N MET A 318 -13.47 -17.95 5.25
CA MET A 318 -12.50 -17.75 4.18
C MET A 318 -12.25 -16.27 3.90
N PHE A 319 -11.02 -15.94 3.58
CA PHE A 319 -10.68 -14.67 2.96
C PHE A 319 -11.15 -14.66 1.50
N TYR A 320 -12.07 -13.77 1.18
CA TYR A 320 -12.64 -13.70 -0.18
C TYR A 320 -11.62 -13.22 -1.23
N GLY A 321 -10.54 -12.56 -0.78
CA GLY A 321 -9.51 -12.03 -1.65
C GLY A 321 -9.64 -10.53 -1.90
N ILE A 322 -8.84 -10.05 -2.84
CA ILE A 322 -8.73 -8.64 -3.21
C ILE A 322 -8.99 -8.44 -4.70
N ASP A 323 -9.43 -7.23 -5.05
CA ASP A 323 -9.56 -6.73 -6.42
C ASP A 323 -8.50 -5.64 -6.71
N GLN A 324 -7.41 -5.59 -5.94
CA GLN A 324 -6.24 -4.73 -6.15
C GLN A 324 -6.57 -3.23 -6.27
N THR A 325 -7.51 -2.75 -5.46
CA THR A 325 -7.98 -1.36 -5.50
C THR A 325 -6.98 -0.44 -4.79
N ALA A 326 -6.49 0.57 -5.50
CA ALA A 326 -5.55 1.57 -4.99
C ALA A 326 -5.85 2.98 -5.54
N VAL A 327 -5.54 3.99 -4.74
CA VAL A 327 -5.69 5.40 -5.10
C VAL A 327 -4.59 6.22 -4.44
N PHE A 328 -4.07 7.22 -5.15
CA PHE A 328 -3.18 8.22 -4.59
C PHE A 328 -3.45 9.60 -5.19
N LYS A 329 -2.99 10.64 -4.50
CA LYS A 329 -3.11 12.03 -4.93
C LYS A 329 -1.80 12.47 -5.59
N PHE A 330 -1.89 13.21 -6.69
CA PHE A 330 -0.77 13.84 -7.37
C PHE A 330 -1.14 15.26 -7.82
N PHE A 331 -0.73 16.26 -7.08
CA PHE A 331 -1.19 17.65 -7.19
C PHE A 331 -2.72 17.75 -7.13
N ASP A 332 -3.35 18.30 -8.16
CA ASP A 332 -4.80 18.38 -8.31
C ASP A 332 -5.44 17.12 -8.92
N LEU A 333 -4.62 16.12 -9.27
CA LEU A 333 -5.08 14.86 -9.83
C LEU A 333 -5.22 13.79 -8.75
N THR A 334 -6.23 12.97 -8.90
CA THR A 334 -6.38 11.67 -8.22
C THR A 334 -6.11 10.57 -9.25
N VAL A 335 -5.20 9.66 -8.93
CA VAL A 335 -4.82 8.51 -9.78
C VAL A 335 -5.28 7.23 -9.10
N ALA A 336 -6.05 6.41 -9.80
CA ALA A 336 -6.74 5.29 -9.18
C ALA A 336 -6.82 4.06 -10.09
N THR A 337 -6.82 2.86 -9.49
CA THR A 337 -6.90 1.59 -10.19
C THR A 337 -7.68 0.56 -9.40
N THR A 338 -8.37 -0.36 -10.08
CA THR A 338 -9.02 -1.54 -9.48
C THR A 338 -9.07 -2.67 -10.49
N GLY A 339 -9.09 -3.92 -10.02
CA GLY A 339 -9.06 -5.10 -10.87
C GLY A 339 -7.68 -5.38 -11.47
N LEU A 340 -7.65 -6.13 -12.56
CA LEU A 340 -6.44 -6.49 -13.28
C LEU A 340 -5.95 -5.36 -14.17
N ASN A 341 -4.63 -5.23 -14.31
CA ASN A 341 -4.02 -4.35 -15.31
C ASN A 341 -3.70 -5.11 -16.60
N GLU A 342 -3.34 -4.39 -17.66
CA GLU A 342 -3.06 -4.98 -18.98
C GLU A 342 -1.97 -6.06 -18.93
N ARG A 343 -0.90 -5.85 -18.15
CA ARG A 343 0.18 -6.84 -18.02
C ARG A 343 -0.35 -8.15 -17.42
N GLN A 344 -1.15 -8.06 -16.36
CA GLN A 344 -1.73 -9.25 -15.72
C GLN A 344 -2.70 -10.00 -16.64
N LEU A 345 -3.46 -9.27 -17.46
CA LEU A 345 -4.34 -9.87 -18.47
C LEU A 345 -3.57 -10.58 -19.58
N GLN A 346 -2.48 -9.95 -20.04
CA GLN A 346 -1.57 -10.55 -21.03
C GLN A 346 -0.88 -11.81 -20.48
N GLU A 347 -0.33 -11.73 -19.26
CA GLU A 347 0.28 -12.88 -18.58
C GLU A 347 -0.71 -14.04 -18.33
N ALA A 348 -1.98 -13.72 -18.12
CA ALA A 348 -3.05 -14.70 -17.97
C ALA A 348 -3.59 -15.23 -19.32
N GLY A 349 -3.16 -14.70 -20.45
CA GLY A 349 -3.67 -15.05 -21.77
C GLY A 349 -5.13 -14.65 -22.00
N THR A 350 -5.63 -13.68 -21.25
CA THR A 350 -7.02 -13.23 -21.34
C THR A 350 -7.21 -12.33 -22.55
N ASN A 351 -8.20 -12.65 -23.40
CA ASN A 351 -8.59 -11.79 -24.51
C ASN A 351 -9.49 -10.66 -23.98
N TYR A 352 -9.02 -9.42 -24.08
CA TYR A 352 -9.69 -8.28 -23.49
C TYR A 352 -9.85 -7.11 -24.47
N VAL A 353 -10.82 -6.27 -24.17
CA VAL A 353 -11.04 -4.96 -24.79
C VAL A 353 -10.56 -3.89 -23.80
N LYS A 354 -9.82 -2.91 -24.33
CA LYS A 354 -9.44 -1.69 -23.61
C LYS A 354 -10.10 -0.47 -24.25
N THR A 355 -10.85 0.27 -23.46
CA THR A 355 -11.41 1.55 -23.89
C THR A 355 -11.14 2.64 -22.85
N PHE A 356 -11.11 3.89 -23.30
CA PHE A 356 -11.09 5.03 -22.37
C PHE A 356 -11.92 6.20 -22.92
N VAL A 357 -12.34 7.06 -22.01
CA VAL A 357 -13.01 8.32 -22.31
C VAL A 357 -12.42 9.45 -21.47
N ASP A 358 -12.29 10.63 -22.07
CA ASP A 358 -12.08 11.89 -21.35
C ASP A 358 -13.42 12.61 -21.25
N THR A 359 -13.78 12.99 -20.02
CA THR A 359 -15.10 13.58 -19.76
C THR A 359 -15.03 14.58 -18.60
N PRO A 360 -15.90 15.59 -18.55
CA PRO A 360 -16.04 16.42 -17.38
C PRO A 360 -16.50 15.59 -16.16
N THR A 361 -16.00 15.95 -14.98
CA THR A 361 -16.42 15.31 -13.72
C THR A 361 -17.84 15.66 -13.31
N ARG A 362 -18.35 16.81 -13.79
CA ARG A 362 -19.71 17.35 -13.62
C ARG A 362 -19.98 18.42 -14.67
N GLY A 363 -21.20 18.97 -14.71
CA GLY A 363 -21.61 19.98 -15.67
C GLY A 363 -20.82 21.29 -15.56
N ALA A 364 -20.96 22.15 -16.59
CA ALA A 364 -20.25 23.42 -16.67
C ALA A 364 -20.62 24.41 -15.54
N PHE A 365 -21.78 24.27 -14.91
CA PHE A 365 -22.22 25.06 -13.76
C PHE A 365 -22.46 24.12 -12.54
N PRO A 366 -21.83 24.39 -11.40
CA PRO A 366 -20.92 25.51 -11.06
C PRO A 366 -19.47 25.29 -11.56
N GLY A 367 -19.26 24.37 -12.46
CA GLY A 367 -17.96 23.98 -12.99
C GLY A 367 -17.40 22.76 -12.29
N GLY A 368 -16.63 21.97 -13.02
CA GLY A 368 -15.94 20.77 -12.55
C GLY A 368 -14.60 20.61 -13.25
N GLY A 369 -13.84 19.62 -12.82
CA GLY A 369 -12.62 19.21 -13.48
C GLY A 369 -12.89 18.26 -14.65
N THR A 370 -11.80 17.65 -15.12
CA THR A 370 -11.84 16.60 -16.13
C THR A 370 -11.34 15.29 -15.53
N MET A 371 -11.79 14.17 -16.08
CA MET A 371 -11.27 12.87 -15.73
C MET A 371 -11.19 11.96 -16.96
N ARG A 372 -10.22 11.06 -16.92
CA ARG A 372 -10.13 9.91 -17.81
C ARG A 372 -10.61 8.68 -17.07
N VAL A 373 -11.51 7.92 -17.69
CA VAL A 373 -11.94 6.61 -17.23
C VAL A 373 -11.52 5.58 -18.26
N LEU A 374 -10.73 4.59 -17.85
CA LEU A 374 -10.29 3.48 -18.65
C LEU A 374 -10.93 2.20 -18.11
N LEU A 375 -11.51 1.39 -18.97
CA LEU A 375 -12.09 0.09 -18.66
C LEU A 375 -11.37 -1.04 -19.40
N LEU A 376 -11.21 -2.16 -18.72
CA LEU A 376 -10.71 -3.43 -19.25
C LEU A 376 -11.79 -4.48 -19.06
N CYS A 377 -12.29 -5.04 -20.15
CA CYS A 377 -13.37 -6.03 -20.15
C CYS A 377 -12.96 -7.27 -20.95
N GLU A 378 -13.45 -8.44 -20.57
CA GLU A 378 -13.28 -9.66 -21.35
C GLU A 378 -14.01 -9.52 -22.69
N LYS A 379 -13.31 -9.84 -23.78
CA LYS A 379 -13.89 -9.78 -25.12
C LYS A 379 -14.93 -10.87 -25.31
N GLY A 380 -16.08 -10.48 -25.84
CA GLY A 380 -17.20 -11.39 -26.13
C GLY A 380 -18.21 -11.53 -24.98
N THR A 381 -17.80 -11.44 -23.73
CA THR A 381 -18.72 -11.48 -22.57
C THR A 381 -19.00 -10.09 -21.98
N GLY A 382 -18.06 -9.17 -22.13
CA GLY A 382 -18.11 -7.86 -21.48
C GLY A 382 -17.88 -7.89 -19.98
N LEU A 383 -17.43 -9.01 -19.40
CA LEU A 383 -17.11 -9.10 -17.98
C LEU A 383 -16.07 -8.06 -17.59
N LEU A 384 -16.35 -7.26 -16.57
CA LEU A 384 -15.42 -6.26 -16.05
C LEU A 384 -14.22 -6.92 -15.39
N LEU A 385 -13.03 -6.68 -15.93
CA LEU A 385 -11.77 -7.25 -15.46
C LEU A 385 -10.92 -6.25 -14.67
N GLY A 386 -10.99 -4.98 -15.05
CA GLY A 386 -10.23 -3.92 -14.41
C GLY A 386 -10.61 -2.54 -14.92
N GLY A 387 -10.04 -1.53 -14.27
CA GLY A 387 -10.13 -0.16 -14.76
C GLY A 387 -9.26 0.78 -13.97
N GLN A 388 -8.98 1.90 -14.62
CA GLN A 388 -8.11 2.94 -14.10
C GLN A 388 -8.73 4.30 -14.34
N MET A 389 -8.51 5.20 -13.41
CA MET A 389 -9.05 6.56 -13.51
C MET A 389 -7.99 7.57 -13.11
N ILE A 390 -7.98 8.70 -13.81
CA ILE A 390 -7.19 9.86 -13.43
C ILE A 390 -7.97 11.13 -13.70
N GLY A 391 -7.96 12.06 -12.77
CA GLY A 391 -8.68 13.32 -12.91
C GLY A 391 -8.72 14.13 -11.62
N GLN A 392 -9.51 15.20 -11.63
CA GLN A 392 -9.52 16.18 -10.55
C GLN A 392 -10.54 15.83 -9.45
N ASP A 393 -11.81 15.77 -9.77
CA ASP A 393 -12.88 15.59 -8.76
C ASP A 393 -13.43 14.16 -8.71
N VAL A 394 -13.77 13.69 -7.49
CA VAL A 394 -14.59 12.50 -7.21
C VAL A 394 -14.12 11.20 -7.86
N VAL A 395 -12.86 11.13 -8.31
CA VAL A 395 -12.27 9.94 -8.95
C VAL A 395 -12.32 8.73 -8.02
N ALA A 396 -11.86 8.89 -6.76
CA ALA A 396 -11.81 7.79 -5.80
C ALA A 396 -13.18 7.17 -5.55
N LYS A 397 -14.25 7.98 -5.45
CA LYS A 397 -15.61 7.47 -5.20
C LYS A 397 -16.23 6.80 -6.42
N ARG A 398 -15.89 7.21 -7.63
CA ARG A 398 -16.26 6.50 -8.85
C ARG A 398 -15.50 5.19 -9.01
N LEU A 399 -14.22 5.16 -8.59
CA LEU A 399 -13.47 3.91 -8.53
C LEU A 399 -14.12 2.89 -7.58
N ASP A 400 -14.68 3.34 -6.42
CA ASP A 400 -15.39 2.46 -5.48
C ASP A 400 -16.62 1.80 -6.14
N VAL A 401 -17.34 2.52 -7.03
CA VAL A 401 -18.43 1.95 -7.82
C VAL A 401 -17.91 0.86 -8.77
N LEU A 402 -16.84 1.15 -9.52
CA LEU A 402 -16.21 0.18 -10.42
C LEU A 402 -15.65 -1.02 -9.65
N ALA A 403 -15.01 -0.81 -8.50
CA ALA A 403 -14.53 -1.90 -7.65
C ALA A 403 -15.69 -2.79 -7.16
N THR A 404 -16.84 -2.19 -6.84
CA THR A 404 -18.06 -2.93 -6.48
C THR A 404 -18.60 -3.75 -7.67
N ALA A 405 -18.61 -3.16 -8.86
CA ALA A 405 -19.04 -3.84 -10.09
C ALA A 405 -18.13 -5.05 -10.40
N ILE A 406 -16.82 -4.87 -10.33
CA ILE A 406 -15.82 -5.94 -10.49
C ILE A 406 -16.00 -7.02 -9.41
N TYR A 407 -16.17 -6.60 -8.14
CA TYR A 407 -16.43 -7.53 -7.04
C TYR A 407 -17.67 -8.39 -7.29
N LYS A 408 -18.72 -7.85 -7.90
CA LYS A 408 -19.95 -8.54 -8.26
C LYS A 408 -19.90 -9.28 -9.59
N GLN A 409 -18.74 -9.24 -10.28
CA GLN A 409 -18.58 -9.85 -11.59
C GLN A 409 -19.59 -9.32 -12.62
N MET A 410 -19.88 -8.02 -12.55
CA MET A 410 -20.76 -7.37 -13.51
C MET A 410 -20.10 -7.29 -14.88
N THR A 411 -20.95 -7.30 -15.89
CA THR A 411 -20.58 -6.98 -17.27
C THR A 411 -20.58 -5.47 -17.49
N VAL A 412 -19.93 -5.02 -18.56
CA VAL A 412 -19.98 -3.61 -18.98
C VAL A 412 -21.40 -3.20 -19.41
N PHE A 413 -22.23 -4.14 -19.88
CA PHE A 413 -23.63 -3.90 -20.21
C PHE A 413 -24.44 -3.56 -18.94
N GLU A 414 -24.26 -4.31 -17.87
CA GLU A 414 -24.91 -4.03 -16.58
C GLU A 414 -24.37 -2.74 -15.95
N LEU A 415 -23.06 -2.45 -16.08
CA LEU A 415 -22.49 -1.18 -15.62
C LEU A 415 -23.12 0.02 -16.33
N ALA A 416 -23.40 -0.08 -17.63
CA ALA A 416 -24.00 0.99 -18.43
C ALA A 416 -25.45 1.34 -17.99
N GLU A 417 -26.15 0.38 -17.38
CA GLU A 417 -27.55 0.52 -16.92
C GLU A 417 -27.69 0.92 -15.45
N LEU A 418 -26.58 1.18 -14.74
CA LEU A 418 -26.68 1.54 -13.33
C LEU A 418 -27.38 2.90 -13.15
N ASP A 419 -28.35 2.94 -12.21
CA ASP A 419 -28.96 4.16 -11.74
C ASP A 419 -28.04 4.88 -10.74
N LEU A 420 -27.17 5.77 -11.25
CA LEU A 420 -26.23 6.53 -10.45
C LEU A 420 -26.80 7.90 -10.10
N SER A 421 -26.48 8.38 -8.91
CA SER A 421 -26.99 9.66 -8.40
C SER A 421 -26.54 10.86 -9.24
N TYR A 422 -27.47 11.77 -9.51
CA TYR A 422 -27.23 13.01 -10.21
C TYR A 422 -27.54 14.23 -9.34
N SER A 423 -26.62 15.17 -9.35
CA SER A 423 -26.86 16.58 -9.02
C SER A 423 -25.72 17.41 -9.61
N PRO A 424 -25.99 18.65 -10.09
CA PRO A 424 -24.97 19.48 -10.76
C PRO A 424 -23.68 19.70 -9.97
N LEU A 425 -23.75 19.62 -8.63
CA LEU A 425 -22.58 19.76 -7.74
C LEU A 425 -21.70 18.49 -7.66
N TYR A 426 -22.22 17.33 -8.02
CA TYR A 426 -21.57 16.04 -7.79
C TYR A 426 -21.27 15.26 -9.06
N SER A 427 -22.22 15.23 -10.00
CA SER A 427 -22.13 14.42 -11.21
C SER A 427 -22.89 15.06 -12.38
N PRO A 428 -22.50 14.83 -13.63
CA PRO A 428 -23.38 15.07 -14.78
C PRO A 428 -24.50 14.02 -14.82
N VAL A 429 -25.55 14.26 -15.61
CA VAL A 429 -26.65 13.30 -15.81
C VAL A 429 -26.11 11.95 -16.31
N TRP A 430 -25.19 11.98 -17.26
CA TRP A 430 -24.45 10.80 -17.68
C TRP A 430 -23.14 10.76 -16.92
N ASP A 431 -23.08 9.92 -15.88
CA ASP A 431 -21.85 9.77 -15.08
C ASP A 431 -20.67 9.30 -15.96
N PRO A 432 -19.45 9.76 -15.72
CA PRO A 432 -18.23 9.29 -16.40
C PRO A 432 -18.12 7.78 -16.56
N LEU A 433 -18.53 7.00 -15.56
CA LEU A 433 -18.55 5.54 -15.64
C LEU A 433 -19.54 5.02 -16.68
N LEU A 434 -20.75 5.61 -16.72
CA LEU A 434 -21.78 5.24 -17.70
C LEU A 434 -21.34 5.60 -19.13
N ILE A 435 -20.69 6.75 -19.32
CA ILE A 435 -20.13 7.16 -20.61
C ILE A 435 -19.05 6.15 -21.07
N ALA A 436 -18.14 5.77 -20.16
CA ALA A 436 -17.10 4.79 -20.46
C ALA A 436 -17.71 3.41 -20.76
N ALA A 437 -18.66 2.97 -19.97
CA ALA A 437 -19.36 1.70 -20.18
C ALA A 437 -20.07 1.67 -21.54
N ASN A 438 -20.87 2.68 -21.86
CA ASN A 438 -21.58 2.78 -23.15
C ASN A 438 -20.64 2.82 -24.36
N LYS A 439 -19.44 3.38 -24.23
CA LYS A 439 -18.42 3.28 -25.28
C LYS A 439 -17.91 1.85 -25.40
N THR A 440 -17.60 1.22 -24.27
CA THR A 440 -17.02 -0.13 -24.21
C THR A 440 -17.96 -1.21 -24.77
N THR A 441 -19.27 -1.08 -24.55
CA THR A 441 -20.26 -2.05 -25.09
C THR A 441 -20.21 -2.19 -26.60
N LYS A 442 -19.68 -1.21 -27.33
CA LYS A 442 -19.55 -1.22 -28.79
C LYS A 442 -18.31 -1.97 -29.30
N GLU A 443 -17.37 -2.25 -28.41
CA GLU A 443 -16.08 -2.86 -28.71
C GLU A 443 -16.00 -4.34 -28.24
N VAL A 444 -16.94 -4.77 -27.38
CA VAL A 444 -17.05 -6.14 -26.88
C VAL A 444 -17.69 -7.05 -27.95
#